data_2b1bbace5b9ef5dc0044d6790fa5e2df
#
_entry.id   2b1bbace5b9ef5dc0044d6790fa5e2df
#
_cell.length_a   1.000
_cell.length_b   1.000
_cell.length_c   1.000
_cell.angle_alpha   90.00
_cell.angle_beta   90.00
_cell.angle_gamma   90.00
#
_symmetry.space_group_name_H-M   'P 1'
#
loop_
_entity.id
_entity.type
_entity.pdbx_description
1 polymer ?
#
loop_
_entity_poly.entity_id
_entity_poly.type
_entity_poly.pdbx_seq_one_letter_code
_entity_poly.pdbx_strand_id
1 'polypeptide(L)'
;MIRIQLNIELNYEIDQFGADFVFNIHAAHTASQQISSENLFLSQAIDPQIYTDPVNGNRYMRLRAWPGPLKVQYSATVDLTHHFSNPAQVPEVPVRNLPPEVMGYIYPSRYCQSDRLLKLANSTFGGQWQGYSRVEAIREWVQRHVTFTSNSSNTNTSAVDTLIERVGICRDFAHLMIALCRALNIPA
;
A
#
# COMPACT_ATOMS: atom_id res chain seq x y z
N MET A 1 3.10 -22.89 0.86
CA MET A 1 1.74 -22.34 0.85
C MET A 1 1.38 -21.95 2.29
N ILE A 2 0.90 -20.74 2.49
CA ILE A 2 0.45 -20.22 3.79
C ILE A 2 -1.02 -19.89 3.66
N ARG A 3 -1.84 -20.39 4.57
CA ARG A 3 -3.26 -20.06 4.66
C ARG A 3 -3.48 -18.96 5.68
N ILE A 4 -4.17 -17.89 5.26
CA ILE A 4 -4.52 -16.74 6.08
C ILE A 4 -6.05 -16.64 6.13
N GLN A 5 -6.58 -16.51 7.35
CA GLN A 5 -7.97 -16.14 7.58
C GLN A 5 -8.01 -14.69 8.05
N LEU A 6 -8.83 -13.88 7.42
CA LEU A 6 -9.01 -12.49 7.79
C LEU A 6 -10.49 -12.19 8.05
N ASN A 7 -10.73 -11.33 9.02
CA ASN A 7 -12.05 -10.78 9.33
C ASN A 7 -11.90 -9.27 9.50
N ILE A 8 -12.76 -8.53 8.83
CA ILE A 8 -12.83 -7.07 8.88
C ILE A 8 -14.25 -6.70 9.32
N GLU A 9 -14.35 -5.84 10.31
CA GLU A 9 -15.61 -5.23 10.73
C GLU A 9 -15.42 -3.72 10.78
N LEU A 10 -16.29 -3.00 10.06
CA LEU A 10 -16.31 -1.55 10.01
C LEU A 10 -17.71 -1.08 10.40
N ASN A 11 -17.78 -0.12 11.30
CA ASN A 11 -19.03 0.44 11.78
C ASN A 11 -19.04 1.96 11.53
N TYR A 12 -20.11 2.45 10.94
CA TYR A 12 -20.30 3.86 10.60
C TYR A 12 -21.68 4.31 11.08
N GLU A 13 -21.77 5.56 11.46
CA GLU A 13 -23.04 6.26 11.63
C GLU A 13 -23.19 7.24 10.47
N ILE A 14 -24.23 7.06 9.67
CA ILE A 14 -24.45 7.82 8.44
C ILE A 14 -25.47 8.92 8.73
N ASP A 15 -25.11 10.14 8.37
CA ASP A 15 -25.98 11.30 8.55
C ASP A 15 -27.23 11.27 7.65
N GLN A 16 -28.09 12.27 7.81
CA GLN A 16 -29.35 12.36 7.08
C GLN A 16 -29.24 12.48 5.56
N PHE A 17 -28.04 12.75 5.03
CA PHE A 17 -27.83 12.91 3.58
C PHE A 17 -27.41 11.60 2.89
N GLY A 18 -27.09 10.57 3.68
CA GLY A 18 -26.43 9.37 3.17
C GLY A 18 -24.98 9.62 2.81
N ALA A 19 -24.25 8.57 2.47
CA ALA A 19 -22.83 8.67 2.11
C ALA A 19 -22.44 7.69 1.00
N ASP A 20 -21.55 8.13 0.12
CA ASP A 20 -20.92 7.27 -0.88
C ASP A 20 -19.60 6.72 -0.33
N PHE A 21 -19.39 5.42 -0.49
CA PHE A 21 -18.20 4.71 -0.03
C PHE A 21 -17.47 4.03 -1.17
N VAL A 22 -16.15 4.04 -1.06
CA VAL A 22 -15.26 3.16 -1.82
C VAL A 22 -14.42 2.38 -0.83
N PHE A 23 -14.64 1.07 -0.75
CA PHE A 23 -13.89 0.18 0.12
C PHE A 23 -12.86 -0.61 -0.70
N ASN A 24 -11.64 -0.75 -0.15
CA ASN A 24 -10.62 -1.66 -0.65
C ASN A 24 -10.30 -2.69 0.45
N ILE A 25 -11.25 -3.55 0.76
CA ILE A 25 -11.18 -4.54 1.84
C ILE A 25 -11.19 -5.98 1.33
N HIS A 26 -11.59 -6.19 0.09
CA HIS A 26 -11.64 -7.53 -0.51
C HIS A 26 -10.23 -8.07 -0.79
N ALA A 27 -10.04 -9.36 -0.60
CA ALA A 27 -8.82 -10.03 -1.02
C ALA A 27 -8.63 -9.85 -2.54
N ALA A 28 -7.41 -9.46 -2.94
CA ALA A 28 -7.09 -9.20 -4.35
C ALA A 28 -7.01 -10.50 -5.15
N HIS A 29 -7.26 -10.42 -6.46
CA HIS A 29 -7.03 -11.52 -7.39
C HIS A 29 -5.61 -11.40 -7.97
N THR A 30 -4.66 -12.19 -7.45
CA THR A 30 -3.27 -12.18 -7.92
C THR A 30 -2.78 -13.59 -8.28
N ALA A 31 -1.69 -13.68 -9.03
CA ALA A 31 -1.11 -14.97 -9.40
C ALA A 31 -0.56 -15.77 -8.20
N SER A 32 -0.23 -15.08 -7.10
CA SER A 32 0.33 -15.68 -5.89
C SER A 32 -0.68 -15.88 -4.77
N GLN A 33 -1.95 -15.50 -4.98
CA GLN A 33 -3.00 -15.56 -3.98
C GLN A 33 -4.27 -16.22 -4.54
N GLN A 34 -4.75 -17.25 -3.87
CA GLN A 34 -6.01 -17.90 -4.18
C GLN A 34 -7.01 -17.69 -3.04
N ILE A 35 -8.21 -17.23 -3.38
CA ILE A 35 -9.31 -17.08 -2.43
C ILE A 35 -10.05 -18.41 -2.34
N SER A 36 -9.94 -19.09 -1.17
CA SER A 36 -10.63 -20.38 -0.93
C SER A 36 -12.08 -20.18 -0.52
N SER A 37 -12.36 -19.12 0.23
CA SER A 37 -13.73 -18.72 0.62
C SER A 37 -13.75 -17.23 0.93
N GLU A 38 -14.89 -16.58 0.67
CA GLU A 38 -15.14 -15.22 1.12
C GLU A 38 -16.63 -15.00 1.43
N ASN A 39 -16.90 -14.09 2.34
CA ASN A 39 -18.25 -13.65 2.66
C ASN A 39 -18.27 -12.14 2.95
N LEU A 40 -19.27 -11.47 2.42
CA LEU A 40 -19.56 -10.06 2.67
C LEU A 40 -20.94 -9.93 3.29
N PHE A 41 -21.03 -9.18 4.38
CA PHE A 41 -22.28 -8.80 5.00
C PHE A 41 -22.39 -7.28 5.12
N LEU A 42 -23.53 -6.73 4.73
CA LEU A 42 -23.90 -5.33 4.91
C LEU A 42 -25.17 -5.27 5.76
N SER A 43 -25.20 -4.44 6.80
CA SER A 43 -26.38 -4.31 7.67
C SER A 43 -27.55 -3.58 6.98
N GLN A 44 -27.27 -2.82 5.94
CA GLN A 44 -28.28 -2.17 5.10
C GLN A 44 -28.51 -2.99 3.84
N ALA A 45 -29.75 -3.00 3.31
CA ALA A 45 -30.10 -3.68 2.06
C ALA A 45 -29.59 -2.88 0.85
N ILE A 46 -28.28 -3.01 0.58
CA ILE A 46 -27.57 -2.33 -0.51
C ILE A 46 -26.96 -3.40 -1.41
N ASP A 47 -27.09 -3.21 -2.72
CA ASP A 47 -26.38 -4.01 -3.73
C ASP A 47 -25.06 -3.31 -4.10
N PRO A 48 -23.91 -3.76 -3.58
CA PRO A 48 -22.64 -3.10 -3.81
C PRO A 48 -22.09 -3.44 -5.20
N GLN A 49 -21.44 -2.47 -5.84
CA GLN A 49 -20.71 -2.69 -7.09
C GLN A 49 -19.25 -3.05 -6.76
N ILE A 50 -18.82 -4.24 -7.17
CA ILE A 50 -17.42 -4.67 -7.01
C ILE A 50 -16.73 -4.59 -8.38
N TYR A 51 -15.61 -3.83 -8.39
CA TYR A 51 -14.72 -3.69 -9.54
C TYR A 51 -13.36 -4.29 -9.23
N THR A 52 -12.84 -5.10 -10.14
CA THR A 52 -11.47 -5.62 -10.05
C THR A 52 -10.56 -4.81 -10.98
N ASP A 53 -9.51 -4.22 -10.44
CA ASP A 53 -8.49 -3.52 -11.21
C ASP A 53 -7.70 -4.54 -12.05
N PRO A 54 -7.69 -4.43 -13.38
CA PRO A 54 -7.03 -5.39 -14.24
C PRO A 54 -5.51 -5.36 -14.16
N VAL A 55 -4.91 -4.28 -13.61
CA VAL A 55 -3.46 -4.13 -13.52
C VAL A 55 -2.90 -4.83 -12.29
N ASN A 56 -3.51 -4.62 -11.14
CA ASN A 56 -2.98 -5.10 -9.86
C ASN A 56 -3.86 -6.14 -9.17
N GLY A 57 -5.05 -6.42 -9.70
CA GLY A 57 -6.00 -7.38 -9.13
C GLY A 57 -6.73 -6.90 -7.88
N ASN A 58 -6.53 -5.64 -7.45
CA ASN A 58 -7.24 -5.06 -6.33
C ASN A 58 -8.74 -4.98 -6.59
N ARG A 59 -9.53 -5.20 -5.57
CA ARG A 59 -10.99 -5.24 -5.67
C ARG A 59 -11.60 -4.10 -4.86
N TYR A 60 -12.23 -3.18 -5.56
CA TYR A 60 -12.90 -2.02 -4.98
C TYR A 60 -14.40 -2.25 -4.91
N MET A 61 -14.97 -2.09 -3.73
CA MET A 61 -16.42 -2.11 -3.53
C MET A 61 -16.94 -0.67 -3.40
N ARG A 62 -17.91 -0.31 -4.23
CA ARG A 62 -18.59 0.98 -4.19
C ARG A 62 -20.03 0.78 -3.77
N LEU A 63 -20.50 1.61 -2.89
CA LEU A 63 -21.89 1.63 -2.45
C LEU A 63 -22.31 3.02 -1.97
N ARG A 64 -23.62 3.28 -2.01
CA ARG A 64 -24.23 4.40 -1.33
C ARG A 64 -24.98 3.90 -0.10
N ALA A 65 -24.60 4.40 1.07
CA ALA A 65 -25.25 4.10 2.34
C ALA A 65 -26.41 5.05 2.61
N TRP A 66 -27.46 4.51 3.20
CA TRP A 66 -28.60 5.27 3.69
C TRP A 66 -28.32 5.84 5.07
N PRO A 67 -29.07 6.89 5.52
CA PRO A 67 -28.97 7.40 6.88
C PRO A 67 -29.15 6.31 7.94
N GLY A 68 -28.39 6.42 9.03
CA GLY A 68 -28.39 5.48 10.16
C GLY A 68 -27.15 4.57 10.20
N PRO A 69 -27.18 3.52 11.03
CA PRO A 69 -26.03 2.67 11.23
C PRO A 69 -25.72 1.80 10.00
N LEU A 70 -24.46 1.81 9.58
CA LEU A 70 -23.92 0.89 8.58
C LEU A 70 -22.84 0.02 9.21
N LYS A 71 -23.05 -1.30 9.21
CA LYS A 71 -22.02 -2.29 9.51
C LYS A 71 -21.62 -2.98 8.23
N VAL A 72 -20.30 -3.03 7.97
CA VAL A 72 -19.69 -3.79 6.88
C VAL A 72 -18.83 -4.88 7.51
N GLN A 73 -19.11 -6.14 7.18
CA GLN A 73 -18.29 -7.27 7.60
C GLN A 73 -17.80 -8.02 6.38
N TYR A 74 -16.51 -8.24 6.30
CA TYR A 74 -15.91 -9.06 5.26
C TYR A 74 -15.00 -10.11 5.90
N SER A 75 -15.16 -11.37 5.52
CA SER A 75 -14.28 -12.45 5.91
C SER A 75 -13.80 -13.21 4.69
N ALA A 76 -12.54 -13.61 4.73
CA ALA A 76 -11.98 -14.45 3.67
C ALA A 76 -10.93 -15.42 4.20
N THR A 77 -10.79 -16.54 3.49
CA THR A 77 -9.68 -17.47 3.62
C THR A 77 -8.88 -17.43 2.31
N VAL A 78 -7.61 -17.08 2.42
CA VAL A 78 -6.72 -16.96 1.27
C VAL A 78 -5.52 -17.88 1.43
N ASP A 79 -5.13 -18.54 0.35
CA ASP A 79 -3.94 -19.37 0.24
C ASP A 79 -2.88 -18.61 -0.54
N LEU A 80 -1.71 -18.37 0.09
CA LEU A 80 -0.59 -17.65 -0.49
C LEU A 80 0.51 -18.61 -0.92
N THR A 81 0.99 -18.43 -2.13
CA THR A 81 2.21 -19.07 -2.64
C THR A 81 3.33 -18.05 -2.60
N HIS A 82 4.31 -18.28 -1.74
CA HIS A 82 5.46 -17.38 -1.62
C HIS A 82 6.44 -17.61 -2.75
N HIS A 83 6.92 -16.53 -3.33
CA HIS A 83 8.05 -16.52 -4.22
C HIS A 83 9.30 -16.13 -3.42
N PHE A 84 10.36 -16.93 -3.54
CA PHE A 84 11.64 -16.67 -2.88
C PHE A 84 12.73 -16.46 -3.93
N SER A 85 13.52 -15.43 -3.72
CA SER A 85 14.71 -15.16 -4.52
C SER A 85 15.87 -14.77 -3.60
N ASN A 86 17.10 -15.03 -4.01
CA ASN A 86 18.27 -14.54 -3.28
C ASN A 86 18.40 -13.02 -3.53
N PRO A 87 18.26 -12.15 -2.50
CA PRO A 87 18.32 -10.70 -2.66
C PRO A 87 19.60 -10.20 -3.35
N ALA A 88 20.72 -10.87 -3.11
CA ALA A 88 22.01 -10.52 -3.72
C ALA A 88 22.06 -10.78 -5.24
N GLN A 89 21.10 -11.50 -5.78
CA GLN A 89 21.05 -11.88 -7.20
C GLN A 89 19.91 -11.17 -7.96
N VAL A 90 19.16 -10.29 -7.30
CA VAL A 90 18.04 -9.54 -7.91
C VAL A 90 18.54 -8.16 -8.30
N PRO A 91 18.88 -7.92 -9.60
CA PRO A 91 19.31 -6.60 -10.07
C PRO A 91 18.11 -5.65 -10.22
N GLU A 92 18.40 -4.35 -10.22
CA GLU A 92 17.40 -3.38 -10.66
C GLU A 92 17.17 -3.47 -12.17
N VAL A 93 15.91 -3.27 -12.57
CA VAL A 93 15.56 -3.16 -13.99
C VAL A 93 15.82 -1.72 -14.43
N PRO A 94 16.66 -1.49 -15.45
CA PRO A 94 16.88 -0.15 -15.98
C PRO A 94 15.55 0.49 -16.44
N VAL A 95 15.39 1.80 -16.24
CA VAL A 95 14.13 2.51 -16.55
C VAL A 95 13.63 2.22 -17.97
N ARG A 96 14.53 2.16 -18.96
CA ARG A 96 14.19 1.87 -20.38
C ARG A 96 13.55 0.48 -20.58
N ASN A 97 13.71 -0.44 -19.62
CA ASN A 97 13.24 -1.81 -19.69
C ASN A 97 12.07 -2.06 -18.72
N LEU A 98 11.63 -1.04 -17.98
CA LEU A 98 10.48 -1.19 -17.09
C LEU A 98 9.22 -1.46 -17.90
N PRO A 99 8.37 -2.40 -17.47
CA PRO A 99 7.05 -2.60 -18.07
C PRO A 99 6.22 -1.31 -18.01
N PRO A 100 5.43 -0.98 -19.06
CA PRO A 100 4.63 0.24 -19.08
C PRO A 100 3.69 0.41 -17.89
N GLU A 101 3.13 -0.68 -17.39
CA GLU A 101 2.20 -0.72 -16.26
C GLU A 101 2.82 -0.29 -14.93
N VAL A 102 4.16 -0.37 -14.78
CA VAL A 102 4.84 0.07 -13.55
C VAL A 102 5.41 1.47 -13.64
N MET A 103 5.34 2.12 -14.81
CA MET A 103 5.89 3.46 -15.00
C MET A 103 5.28 4.52 -14.06
N GLY A 104 4.00 4.36 -13.71
CA GLY A 104 3.34 5.24 -12.74
C GLY A 104 3.94 5.20 -11.32
N TYR A 105 4.66 4.13 -11.00
CA TYR A 105 5.23 3.90 -9.67
C TYR A 105 6.66 4.44 -9.49
N ILE A 106 7.22 5.14 -10.47
CA ILE A 106 8.49 5.88 -10.34
C ILE A 106 8.27 7.39 -10.16
N TYR A 107 7.03 7.87 -10.30
CA TYR A 107 6.70 9.30 -10.16
C TYR A 107 6.30 9.65 -8.72
N PRO A 108 6.47 10.93 -8.34
CA PRO A 108 5.97 11.42 -7.05
C PRO A 108 4.44 11.31 -6.96
N SER A 109 3.95 11.17 -5.75
CA SER A 109 2.52 11.18 -5.45
C SER A 109 2.26 12.04 -4.21
N ARG A 110 0.97 12.26 -3.87
CA ARG A 110 0.55 13.16 -2.77
C ARG A 110 1.34 12.94 -1.47
N TYR A 111 1.52 11.68 -1.06
CA TYR A 111 2.19 11.34 0.19
C TYR A 111 3.65 10.89 0.00
N CYS A 112 4.06 10.59 -1.21
CA CYS A 112 5.39 10.10 -1.55
C CYS A 112 6.06 11.10 -2.50
N GLN A 113 6.53 12.23 -1.96
CA GLN A 113 7.16 13.32 -2.72
C GLN A 113 8.62 12.95 -3.06
N SER A 114 8.80 11.99 -3.96
CA SER A 114 10.12 11.46 -4.34
C SER A 114 11.02 12.52 -4.99
N ASP A 115 10.44 13.48 -5.70
CA ASP A 115 11.12 14.63 -6.29
C ASP A 115 11.85 15.50 -5.24
N ARG A 116 11.24 15.65 -4.05
CA ARG A 116 11.84 16.41 -2.94
C ARG A 116 12.94 15.64 -2.22
N LEU A 117 12.98 14.34 -2.34
CA LEU A 117 13.95 13.45 -1.66
C LEU A 117 15.10 13.01 -2.57
N LEU A 118 15.13 13.45 -3.84
CA LEU A 118 16.11 13.03 -4.84
C LEU A 118 17.56 13.23 -4.36
N LYS A 119 17.89 14.39 -3.79
CA LYS A 119 19.24 14.68 -3.31
C LYS A 119 19.64 13.75 -2.15
N LEU A 120 18.75 13.55 -1.18
CA LEU A 120 18.96 12.65 -0.06
C LEU A 120 19.17 11.20 -0.53
N ALA A 121 18.26 10.71 -1.37
CA ALA A 121 18.32 9.34 -1.87
C ALA A 121 19.61 9.07 -2.64
N ASN A 122 20.00 9.97 -3.55
CA ASN A 122 21.24 9.83 -4.32
C ASN A 122 22.49 9.91 -3.45
N SER A 123 22.57 10.86 -2.50
CA SER A 123 23.74 10.99 -1.64
C SER A 123 23.92 9.81 -0.68
N THR A 124 22.81 9.18 -0.25
CA THR A 124 22.83 8.09 0.72
C THR A 124 22.97 6.72 0.08
N PHE A 125 22.27 6.49 -1.04
CA PHE A 125 22.14 5.16 -1.64
C PHE A 125 22.62 5.07 -3.10
N GLY A 126 22.88 6.22 -3.76
CA GLY A 126 23.23 6.24 -5.19
C GLY A 126 24.51 5.50 -5.55
N GLY A 127 25.47 5.43 -4.64
CA GLY A 127 26.73 4.68 -4.83
C GLY A 127 26.67 3.18 -4.56
N GLN A 128 25.51 2.66 -4.14
CA GLN A 128 25.34 1.24 -3.86
C GLN A 128 25.06 0.43 -5.14
N TRP A 129 25.28 -0.88 -5.08
CA TRP A 129 24.92 -1.78 -6.18
C TRP A 129 23.44 -1.69 -6.52
N GLN A 130 23.15 -1.54 -7.82
CA GLN A 130 21.78 -1.38 -8.34
C GLN A 130 21.06 -2.73 -8.33
N GLY A 131 20.45 -3.04 -7.21
CA GLY A 131 19.73 -4.28 -6.97
C GLY A 131 18.92 -4.25 -5.69
N TYR A 132 18.32 -5.37 -5.33
CA TYR A 132 17.45 -5.49 -4.15
C TYR A 132 18.18 -5.14 -2.84
N SER A 133 19.49 -5.32 -2.75
CA SER A 133 20.29 -4.90 -1.59
C SER A 133 20.21 -3.39 -1.32
N ARG A 134 20.04 -2.58 -2.38
CA ARG A 134 19.79 -1.13 -2.21
C ARG A 134 18.43 -0.85 -1.59
N VAL A 135 17.41 -1.63 -1.95
CA VAL A 135 16.07 -1.55 -1.33
C VAL A 135 16.14 -1.95 0.15
N GLU A 136 16.87 -3.00 0.47
CA GLU A 136 17.13 -3.39 1.87
C GLU A 136 17.84 -2.30 2.66
N ALA A 137 18.85 -1.66 2.07
CA ALA A 137 19.53 -0.56 2.72
C ALA A 137 18.61 0.65 2.99
N ILE A 138 17.68 0.95 2.05
CA ILE A 138 16.64 1.98 2.26
C ILE A 138 15.74 1.57 3.42
N ARG A 139 15.25 0.33 3.46
CA ARG A 139 14.40 -0.20 4.52
C ARG A 139 15.07 -0.05 5.90
N GLU A 140 16.32 -0.49 6.00
CA GLU A 140 17.09 -0.39 7.25
C GLU A 140 17.35 1.06 7.65
N TRP A 141 17.61 1.92 6.67
CA TRP A 141 17.80 3.34 6.94
C TRP A 141 16.53 3.97 7.49
N VAL A 142 15.35 3.72 6.88
CA VAL A 142 14.06 4.20 7.37
C VAL A 142 13.81 3.70 8.79
N GLN A 143 14.03 2.41 9.06
CA GLN A 143 13.85 1.81 10.38
C GLN A 143 14.72 2.46 11.46
N ARG A 144 15.93 2.91 11.11
CA ARG A 144 16.86 3.56 12.05
C ARG A 144 16.57 5.05 12.26
N HIS A 145 15.92 5.70 11.30
CA HIS A 145 15.72 7.16 11.31
C HIS A 145 14.31 7.57 11.75
N VAL A 146 13.36 6.66 11.75
CA VAL A 146 11.98 6.93 12.16
C VAL A 146 11.61 6.06 13.35
N THR A 147 11.05 6.67 14.39
CA THR A 147 10.55 5.97 15.58
C THR A 147 9.05 5.74 15.43
N PHE A 148 8.60 4.50 15.65
CA PHE A 148 7.18 4.22 15.69
C PHE A 148 6.52 4.90 16.89
N THR A 149 5.53 5.74 16.64
CA THR A 149 4.78 6.45 17.68
C THR A 149 3.31 6.44 17.31
N SER A 150 2.48 5.83 18.16
CA SER A 150 1.03 5.82 17.96
C SER A 150 0.47 7.24 18.00
N ASN A 151 -0.50 7.54 17.15
CA ASN A 151 -1.17 8.84 17.03
C ASN A 151 -0.27 10.02 16.60
N SER A 152 0.93 9.76 16.09
CA SER A 152 1.83 10.80 15.56
C SER A 152 1.49 11.23 14.12
N SER A 153 0.52 10.60 13.48
CA SER A 153 0.21 10.80 12.06
C SER A 153 -1.26 11.17 11.86
N ASN A 154 -1.53 11.95 10.85
CA ASN A 154 -2.88 12.37 10.43
C ASN A 154 -3.04 12.21 8.91
N THR A 155 -4.20 12.59 8.37
CA THR A 155 -4.53 12.42 6.94
C THR A 155 -3.64 13.22 5.98
N ASN A 156 -2.86 14.18 6.48
CA ASN A 156 -1.99 15.03 5.68
C ASN A 156 -0.50 14.64 5.80
N THR A 157 -0.12 13.79 6.77
CA THR A 157 1.27 13.38 6.99
C THR A 157 1.83 12.68 5.74
N SER A 158 2.92 13.22 5.22
CA SER A 158 3.62 12.77 4.03
C SER A 158 5.00 12.20 4.33
N ALA A 159 5.67 11.64 3.33
CA ALA A 159 7.04 11.15 3.45
C ALA A 159 8.04 12.23 3.91
N VAL A 160 7.85 13.47 3.45
CA VAL A 160 8.71 14.59 3.85
C VAL A 160 8.48 14.97 5.31
N ASP A 161 7.22 15.00 5.76
CA ASP A 161 6.90 15.27 7.17
C ASP A 161 7.50 14.18 8.07
N THR A 162 7.33 12.92 7.72
CA THR A 162 7.92 11.77 8.44
C THR A 162 9.44 11.86 8.53
N LEU A 163 10.12 12.27 7.45
CA LEU A 163 11.57 12.48 7.44
C LEU A 163 12.00 13.57 8.42
N ILE A 164 11.26 14.69 8.48
CA ILE A 164 11.58 15.83 9.33
C ILE A 164 11.30 15.52 10.81
N GLU A 165 10.11 14.98 11.09
CA GLU A 165 9.65 14.71 12.45
C GLU A 165 10.29 13.46 13.05
N ARG A 166 10.78 12.54 12.23
CA ARG A 166 11.40 11.27 12.62
C ARG A 166 10.50 10.37 13.48
N VAL A 167 9.19 10.57 13.42
CA VAL A 167 8.18 9.74 14.06
C VAL A 167 7.11 9.40 13.06
N GLY A 168 6.42 8.27 13.23
CA GLY A 168 5.35 7.86 12.36
C GLY A 168 4.69 6.55 12.75
N ILE A 169 3.61 6.21 12.06
CA ILE A 169 2.95 4.91 12.12
C ILE A 169 3.33 4.07 10.88
N CYS A 170 2.88 2.83 10.78
CA CYS A 170 3.23 1.91 9.68
C CYS A 170 3.10 2.53 8.28
N ARG A 171 2.03 3.32 8.05
CA ARG A 171 1.78 4.02 6.79
C ARG A 171 2.90 5.01 6.46
N ASP A 172 3.39 5.74 7.44
CA ASP A 172 4.38 6.81 7.24
C ASP A 172 5.76 6.22 6.92
N PHE A 173 6.12 5.10 7.56
CA PHE A 173 7.30 4.30 7.20
C PHE A 173 7.22 3.84 5.72
N ALA A 174 6.05 3.33 5.31
CA ALA A 174 5.84 2.91 3.93
C ALA A 174 5.96 4.08 2.94
N HIS A 175 5.34 5.23 3.23
CA HIS A 175 5.42 6.42 2.39
C HIS A 175 6.85 6.92 2.22
N LEU A 176 7.64 6.96 3.29
CA LEU A 176 9.04 7.39 3.24
C LEU A 176 9.89 6.40 2.43
N MET A 177 9.71 5.10 2.65
CA MET A 177 10.42 4.07 1.89
C MET A 177 10.07 4.14 0.40
N ILE A 178 8.79 4.23 0.04
CA ILE A 178 8.32 4.38 -1.34
C ILE A 178 8.93 5.63 -1.98
N ALA A 179 8.91 6.76 -1.29
CA ALA A 179 9.45 8.01 -1.83
C ALA A 179 10.96 7.93 -2.09
N LEU A 180 11.73 7.29 -1.21
CA LEU A 180 13.17 7.06 -1.41
C LEU A 180 13.45 6.09 -2.57
N CYS A 181 12.69 5.01 -2.70
CA CYS A 181 12.80 4.08 -3.83
C CYS A 181 12.51 4.81 -5.16
N ARG A 182 11.38 5.52 -5.24
CA ARG A 182 11.00 6.30 -6.44
C ARG A 182 12.03 7.37 -6.80
N ALA A 183 12.63 8.01 -5.81
CA ALA A 183 13.72 8.99 -6.03
C ALA A 183 14.95 8.38 -6.70
N LEU A 184 15.10 7.05 -6.66
CA LEU A 184 16.16 6.30 -7.33
C LEU A 184 15.65 5.56 -8.58
N ASN A 185 14.44 5.90 -9.07
CA ASN A 185 13.75 5.24 -10.17
C ASN A 185 13.46 3.75 -9.95
N ILE A 186 13.33 3.32 -8.71
CA ILE A 186 12.86 1.99 -8.35
C ILE A 186 11.32 2.08 -8.21
N PRO A 187 10.54 1.34 -9.03
CA PRO A 187 9.09 1.34 -8.93
C PRO A 187 8.62 0.84 -7.55
N ALA A 188 7.75 1.59 -6.88
CA ALA A 188 7.28 1.28 -5.53
C ALA A 188 5.89 1.89 -5.26
#